data_b82d2f043f396fe0532be0e1e3e59c04
#
_entry.id   b82d2f043f396fe0532be0e1e3e59c04
#
_cell.length_a   1.000
_cell.length_b   1.000
_cell.length_c   1.000
_cell.angle_alpha   90.00
_cell.angle_beta   90.00
_cell.angle_gamma   90.00
#
_symmetry.space_group_name_H-M   'P 1'
#
loop_
_entity.id
_entity.type
_entity.pdbx_description
1 polymer ?
#
loop_
_entity_poly.entity_id
_entity_poly.type
_entity_poly.pdbx_seq_one_letter_code
_entity_poly.pdbx_strand_id
1 'polypeptide(L)'
;MKKKIFIAGDTGMLGTAIKNKLIKKNILISRNRSNLNLLDQSKVSNFFKNNKIDEVYICAARVGGIYANSKYPANFIYENLQITINIVHSAFIHKVKKVLYFASSCIYPKKNKPINEEDLLEGPLEKTNEPYAIAKIAGLKLCQAYSKQYNMDIRIIIPNNLYGPGDNYDINNSHVVGALIRKIHDAKKKKLKFVSLWGTGKPKREFLYVNDCASMSIKIMSMSKKKFKKITKNNNLINLGSNEELSIKKLSLIISKVINFKGQVLFNLNKFDGVKRKKLNLRKQKLIGQKKIKSINKGIKFAYKDFLNREIS
;
A
#
# COMPACT_ATOMS: atom_id res chain seq x y z
N MET A 1 9.37 26.60 -11.27
CA MET A 1 8.86 25.71 -12.36
C MET A 1 8.03 24.57 -11.79
N LYS A 2 6.97 24.17 -12.50
CA LYS A 2 6.20 22.95 -12.16
C LYS A 2 7.05 21.72 -12.43
N LYS A 3 7.08 20.76 -11.49
CA LYS A 3 7.80 19.49 -11.65
C LYS A 3 7.01 18.56 -12.56
N LYS A 4 7.73 17.77 -13.39
CA LYS A 4 7.19 16.65 -14.13
C LYS A 4 7.25 15.38 -13.27
N ILE A 5 6.10 14.86 -12.89
CA ILE A 5 5.99 13.73 -11.95
C ILE A 5 5.33 12.56 -12.65
N PHE A 6 5.99 11.40 -12.62
CA PHE A 6 5.41 10.13 -13.04
C PHE A 6 4.91 9.35 -11.82
N ILE A 7 3.64 8.94 -11.87
CA ILE A 7 3.03 8.07 -10.86
C ILE A 7 2.76 6.73 -11.53
N ALA A 8 3.67 5.78 -11.38
CA ALA A 8 3.46 4.41 -11.85
C ALA A 8 2.32 3.79 -11.03
N GLY A 9 1.22 3.39 -11.70
CA GLY A 9 0.01 2.88 -11.04
C GLY A 9 -0.93 3.96 -10.53
N ASP A 10 -1.07 5.07 -11.23
CA ASP A 10 -1.90 6.24 -10.90
C ASP A 10 -3.42 5.98 -10.95
N THR A 11 -3.86 4.83 -11.44
CA THR A 11 -5.26 4.35 -11.44
C THR A 11 -5.59 3.48 -10.21
N GLY A 12 -4.58 2.97 -9.49
CA GLY A 12 -4.78 2.22 -8.25
C GLY A 12 -5.11 3.12 -7.05
N MET A 13 -5.58 2.53 -5.95
CA MET A 13 -6.02 3.24 -4.74
C MET A 13 -5.00 4.29 -4.27
N LEU A 14 -3.74 3.92 -4.05
CA LEU A 14 -2.71 4.84 -3.56
C LEU A 14 -2.26 5.85 -4.63
N GLY A 15 -2.08 5.39 -5.87
CA GLY A 15 -1.67 6.25 -6.98
C GLY A 15 -2.70 7.34 -7.25
N THR A 16 -3.99 7.01 -7.27
CA THR A 16 -5.09 7.99 -7.40
C THR A 16 -5.09 8.99 -6.26
N ALA A 17 -4.90 8.54 -5.00
CA ALA A 17 -4.84 9.43 -3.85
C ALA A 17 -3.67 10.42 -3.91
N ILE A 18 -2.50 10.00 -4.42
CA ILE A 18 -1.33 10.86 -4.64
C ILE A 18 -1.60 11.82 -5.82
N LYS A 19 -2.11 11.31 -6.94
CA LYS A 19 -2.45 12.08 -8.15
C LYS A 19 -3.36 13.25 -7.81
N ASN A 20 -4.45 13.01 -7.11
CA ASN A 20 -5.43 14.02 -6.73
C ASN A 20 -4.84 15.16 -5.87
N LYS A 21 -3.79 14.88 -5.11
CA LYS A 21 -3.09 15.89 -4.29
C LYS A 21 -2.03 16.68 -5.05
N LEU A 22 -1.45 16.09 -6.08
CA LEU A 22 -0.33 16.70 -6.82
C LEU A 22 -0.77 17.46 -8.07
N ILE A 23 -1.90 17.12 -8.68
CA ILE A 23 -2.34 17.60 -10.00
C ILE A 23 -2.43 19.15 -10.10
N LYS A 24 -2.83 19.83 -9.04
CA LYS A 24 -2.97 21.30 -9.06
C LYS A 24 -1.64 22.05 -9.12
N LYS A 25 -0.52 21.43 -8.70
CA LYS A 25 0.77 22.10 -8.51
C LYS A 25 1.88 21.59 -9.44
N ASN A 26 1.64 20.50 -10.16
CA ASN A 26 2.66 19.81 -10.94
C ASN A 26 2.12 19.38 -12.31
N ILE A 27 3.04 19.01 -13.21
CA ILE A 27 2.72 18.35 -14.47
C ILE A 27 2.77 16.84 -14.19
N LEU A 28 1.59 16.21 -14.19
CA LEU A 28 1.53 14.76 -13.97
C LEU A 28 1.56 14.01 -15.30
N ILE A 29 2.45 13.04 -15.39
CA ILE A 29 2.53 12.11 -16.50
C ILE A 29 1.78 10.85 -16.08
N SER A 30 0.63 10.64 -16.70
CA SER A 30 -0.27 9.51 -16.45
C SER A 30 -0.17 8.51 -17.60
N ARG A 31 -0.05 7.22 -17.28
CA ARG A 31 -0.07 6.14 -18.28
C ARG A 31 -0.79 4.94 -17.68
N ASN A 32 -1.82 4.48 -18.36
CA ASN A 32 -2.49 3.23 -18.05
C ASN A 32 -1.69 2.02 -18.57
N ARG A 33 -2.09 0.82 -18.17
CA ARG A 33 -1.38 -0.42 -18.54
C ARG A 33 -1.35 -0.68 -20.06
N SER A 34 -2.36 -0.26 -20.79
CA SER A 34 -2.41 -0.40 -22.25
C SER A 34 -1.40 0.51 -22.96
N ASN A 35 -1.17 1.71 -22.42
CA ASN A 35 -0.25 2.69 -23.01
C ASN A 35 1.20 2.52 -22.55
N LEU A 36 1.42 1.94 -21.37
CA LEU A 36 2.75 1.64 -20.83
C LEU A 36 2.71 0.35 -20.01
N ASN A 37 3.12 -0.76 -20.61
CA ASN A 37 3.34 -2.00 -19.89
C ASN A 37 4.66 -1.90 -19.10
N LEU A 38 4.57 -1.82 -17.78
CA LEU A 38 5.73 -1.70 -16.89
C LEU A 38 6.58 -2.98 -16.79
N LEU A 39 6.10 -4.10 -17.33
CA LEU A 39 6.86 -5.35 -17.45
C LEU A 39 7.84 -5.31 -18.63
N ASP A 40 7.63 -4.42 -19.61
CA ASP A 40 8.44 -4.27 -20.79
C ASP A 40 9.54 -3.24 -20.54
N GLN A 41 10.77 -3.72 -20.40
CA GLN A 41 11.94 -2.89 -20.10
C GLN A 41 12.19 -1.82 -21.18
N SER A 42 12.08 -2.20 -22.45
CA SER A 42 12.33 -1.30 -23.56
C SER A 42 11.30 -0.18 -23.62
N LYS A 43 10.02 -0.50 -23.44
CA LYS A 43 8.94 0.50 -23.38
C LYS A 43 9.12 1.45 -22.21
N VAL A 44 9.50 0.94 -21.03
CA VAL A 44 9.75 1.78 -19.84
C VAL A 44 10.96 2.69 -20.09
N SER A 45 12.08 2.18 -20.58
CA SER A 45 13.26 2.99 -20.89
C SER A 45 12.95 4.10 -21.90
N ASN A 46 12.29 3.77 -23.02
CA ASN A 46 11.88 4.74 -24.03
C ASN A 46 10.91 5.80 -23.47
N PHE A 47 9.99 5.39 -22.60
CA PHE A 47 9.11 6.32 -21.93
C PHE A 47 9.87 7.34 -21.06
N PHE A 48 10.86 6.91 -20.28
CA PHE A 48 11.69 7.81 -19.46
C PHE A 48 12.55 8.73 -20.35
N LYS A 49 13.14 8.20 -21.43
CA LYS A 49 13.91 8.97 -22.42
C LYS A 49 13.11 10.16 -22.96
N ASN A 50 11.85 9.93 -23.31
CA ASN A 50 11.01 10.91 -24.00
C ASN A 50 10.30 11.93 -23.07
N ASN A 51 10.27 11.72 -21.75
CA ASN A 51 9.43 12.53 -20.88
C ASN A 51 10.16 13.44 -19.88
N LYS A 52 11.51 13.36 -19.74
CA LYS A 52 12.31 14.20 -18.81
C LYS A 52 11.66 14.33 -17.42
N ILE A 53 11.51 13.21 -16.70
CA ILE A 53 10.79 13.10 -15.43
C ILE A 53 11.67 13.63 -14.29
N ASP A 54 11.10 14.49 -13.42
CA ASP A 54 11.79 15.00 -12.22
C ASP A 54 11.62 14.06 -11.01
N GLU A 55 10.41 13.54 -10.80
CA GLU A 55 10.09 12.70 -9.65
C GLU A 55 9.25 11.49 -10.07
N VAL A 56 9.51 10.35 -9.44
CA VAL A 56 8.75 9.10 -9.67
C VAL A 56 8.14 8.61 -8.36
N TYR A 57 6.87 8.22 -8.40
CA TYR A 57 6.17 7.50 -7.33
C TYR A 57 5.83 6.10 -7.84
N ILE A 58 6.42 5.06 -7.27
CA ILE A 58 6.22 3.66 -7.68
C ILE A 58 5.09 3.06 -6.86
N CYS A 59 3.83 3.33 -7.26
CA CYS A 59 2.63 2.76 -6.65
C CYS A 59 2.17 1.48 -7.36
N ALA A 60 2.66 1.23 -8.57
CA ALA A 60 2.32 0.05 -9.34
C ALA A 60 2.85 -1.22 -8.65
N ALA A 61 1.97 -2.19 -8.49
CA ALA A 61 2.29 -3.52 -8.00
C ALA A 61 1.15 -4.47 -8.33
N ARG A 62 1.46 -5.77 -8.49
CA ARG A 62 0.46 -6.82 -8.38
C ARG A 62 0.18 -7.06 -6.91
N VAL A 63 -1.02 -6.74 -6.46
CA VAL A 63 -1.47 -6.88 -5.07
C VAL A 63 -2.72 -7.73 -4.98
N GLY A 64 -2.95 -8.35 -3.82
CA GLY A 64 -4.14 -9.15 -3.59
C GLY A 64 -4.17 -9.75 -2.18
N GLY A 65 -5.31 -10.33 -1.81
CA GLY A 65 -5.49 -11.05 -0.55
C GLY A 65 -4.72 -12.37 -0.49
N ILE A 66 -4.87 -13.11 0.61
CA ILE A 66 -4.21 -14.41 0.84
C ILE A 66 -4.51 -15.39 -0.28
N TYR A 67 -5.77 -15.49 -0.70
CA TYR A 67 -6.20 -16.39 -1.77
C TYR A 67 -5.44 -16.14 -3.09
N ALA A 68 -5.40 -14.89 -3.54
CA ALA A 68 -4.71 -14.53 -4.79
C ALA A 68 -3.20 -14.80 -4.72
N ASN A 69 -2.56 -14.47 -3.59
CA ASN A 69 -1.13 -14.76 -3.37
C ASN A 69 -0.82 -16.25 -3.41
N SER A 70 -1.67 -17.08 -2.78
CA SER A 70 -1.48 -18.55 -2.79
C SER A 70 -1.76 -19.18 -4.16
N LYS A 71 -2.71 -18.61 -4.94
CA LYS A 71 -3.09 -19.14 -6.26
C LYS A 71 -2.10 -18.77 -7.37
N TYR A 72 -1.48 -17.60 -7.30
CA TYR A 72 -0.64 -17.05 -8.37
C TYR A 72 0.76 -16.63 -7.89
N PRO A 73 1.51 -17.47 -7.14
CA PRO A 73 2.77 -17.08 -6.51
C PRO A 73 3.82 -16.58 -7.51
N ALA A 74 3.98 -17.27 -8.65
CA ALA A 74 4.93 -16.90 -9.70
C ALA A 74 4.62 -15.52 -10.30
N ASN A 75 3.35 -15.20 -10.55
CA ASN A 75 2.98 -13.88 -11.04
C ASN A 75 3.26 -12.78 -10.02
N PHE A 76 3.03 -13.04 -8.73
CA PHE A 76 3.28 -12.05 -7.69
C PHE A 76 4.76 -11.73 -7.54
N ILE A 77 5.65 -12.72 -7.58
CA ILE A 77 7.09 -12.44 -7.50
C ILE A 77 7.60 -11.81 -8.80
N TYR A 78 7.31 -12.41 -9.96
CA TYR A 78 7.81 -11.96 -11.25
C TYR A 78 7.38 -10.53 -11.60
N GLU A 79 6.05 -10.26 -11.59
CA GLU A 79 5.55 -8.95 -12.01
C GLU A 79 6.04 -7.82 -11.09
N ASN A 80 6.08 -8.05 -9.76
CA ASN A 80 6.55 -7.01 -8.82
C ASN A 80 8.05 -6.75 -8.94
N LEU A 81 8.86 -7.77 -9.17
CA LEU A 81 10.29 -7.61 -9.44
C LEU A 81 10.52 -6.83 -10.72
N GLN A 82 9.90 -7.27 -11.83
CA GLN A 82 10.10 -6.68 -13.15
C GLN A 82 9.67 -5.20 -13.18
N ILE A 83 8.50 -4.86 -12.63
CA ILE A 83 8.03 -3.47 -12.51
C ILE A 83 9.06 -2.61 -11.78
N THR A 84 9.56 -3.10 -10.64
CA THR A 84 10.47 -2.32 -9.80
C THR A 84 11.84 -2.14 -10.49
N ILE A 85 12.40 -3.21 -11.06
CA ILE A 85 13.69 -3.19 -11.77
C ILE A 85 13.61 -2.21 -12.93
N ASN A 86 12.60 -2.33 -13.78
CA ASN A 86 12.47 -1.49 -14.98
C ASN A 86 12.38 -0.01 -14.63
N ILE A 87 11.57 0.35 -13.60
CA ILE A 87 11.39 1.75 -13.21
C ILE A 87 12.63 2.32 -12.53
N VAL A 88 13.23 1.59 -11.56
CA VAL A 88 14.40 2.10 -10.81
C VAL A 88 15.59 2.25 -11.71
N HIS A 89 15.86 1.27 -12.59
CA HIS A 89 16.97 1.34 -13.54
C HIS A 89 16.77 2.46 -14.57
N SER A 90 15.58 2.59 -15.16
CA SER A 90 15.27 3.70 -16.08
C SER A 90 15.37 5.06 -15.39
N ALA A 91 14.94 5.18 -14.14
CA ALA A 91 15.07 6.41 -13.37
C ALA A 91 16.54 6.80 -13.16
N PHE A 92 17.43 5.80 -12.97
CA PHE A 92 18.87 6.02 -12.89
C PHE A 92 19.45 6.51 -14.22
N ILE A 93 19.23 5.76 -15.31
CA ILE A 93 19.76 6.08 -16.65
C ILE A 93 19.34 7.48 -17.10
N HIS A 94 18.08 7.84 -16.85
CA HIS A 94 17.50 9.13 -17.27
C HIS A 94 17.57 10.22 -16.18
N LYS A 95 18.43 10.06 -15.16
CA LYS A 95 18.79 11.07 -14.16
C LYS A 95 17.60 11.67 -13.43
N VAL A 96 16.61 10.85 -13.06
CA VAL A 96 15.46 11.26 -12.25
C VAL A 96 15.96 11.76 -10.89
N LYS A 97 15.48 12.93 -10.46
CA LYS A 97 15.98 13.60 -9.25
C LYS A 97 15.56 12.90 -7.96
N LYS A 98 14.32 12.35 -7.92
CA LYS A 98 13.79 11.67 -6.73
C LYS A 98 12.90 10.49 -7.11
N VAL A 99 13.03 9.40 -6.36
CA VAL A 99 12.18 8.21 -6.50
C VAL A 99 11.56 7.87 -5.15
N LEU A 100 10.27 7.58 -5.13
CA LEU A 100 9.57 7.02 -3.99
C LEU A 100 9.11 5.61 -4.30
N TYR A 101 9.61 4.65 -3.52
CA TYR A 101 9.21 3.25 -3.61
C TYR A 101 8.29 2.87 -2.44
N PHE A 102 7.19 2.19 -2.74
CA PHE A 102 6.30 1.62 -1.74
C PHE A 102 6.58 0.13 -1.59
N ALA A 103 7.16 -0.23 -0.45
CA ALA A 103 7.22 -1.60 0.01
C ALA A 103 5.87 -2.00 0.66
N SER A 104 5.86 -2.96 1.53
CA SER A 104 4.67 -3.41 2.27
C SER A 104 5.07 -3.94 3.64
N SER A 105 4.22 -3.83 4.63
CA SER A 105 4.48 -4.43 5.95
C SER A 105 4.59 -5.96 5.94
N CYS A 106 4.24 -6.65 4.83
CA CYS A 106 4.44 -8.10 4.69
C CYS A 106 5.91 -8.51 4.58
N ILE A 107 6.83 -7.58 4.30
CA ILE A 107 8.28 -7.83 4.27
C ILE A 107 8.90 -8.14 5.63
N TYR A 108 8.15 -7.92 6.70
CA TYR A 108 8.64 -8.14 8.05
C TYR A 108 8.30 -9.54 8.57
N PRO A 109 9.17 -10.12 9.40
CA PRO A 109 8.88 -11.36 10.11
C PRO A 109 7.73 -11.16 11.11
N LYS A 110 7.20 -12.28 11.62
CA LYS A 110 6.19 -12.27 12.68
C LYS A 110 6.84 -11.81 13.99
N LYS A 111 6.33 -10.73 14.59
CA LYS A 111 6.77 -10.23 15.89
C LYS A 111 5.57 -9.88 16.79
N ASN A 112 5.69 -10.15 18.09
CA ASN A 112 4.68 -9.77 19.08
C ASN A 112 4.81 -8.29 19.51
N LYS A 113 5.99 -7.68 19.33
CA LYS A 113 6.27 -6.26 19.59
C LYS A 113 6.05 -5.41 18.33
N PRO A 114 5.87 -4.09 18.44
CA PRO A 114 5.85 -3.21 17.29
C PRO A 114 7.13 -3.34 16.45
N ILE A 115 6.99 -3.48 15.15
CA ILE A 115 8.04 -3.83 14.20
C ILE A 115 8.81 -2.57 13.79
N ASN A 116 10.12 -2.58 13.97
CA ASN A 116 11.04 -1.53 13.54
C ASN A 116 11.49 -1.74 12.10
N GLU A 117 11.98 -0.69 11.45
CA GLU A 117 12.55 -0.80 10.10
C GLU A 117 13.81 -1.68 10.07
N GLU A 118 14.50 -1.78 11.18
CA GLU A 118 15.69 -2.60 11.40
C GLU A 118 15.37 -4.11 11.48
N ASP A 119 14.11 -4.47 11.77
CA ASP A 119 13.66 -5.88 11.86
C ASP A 119 13.54 -6.58 10.49
N LEU A 120 13.90 -5.89 9.41
CA LEU A 120 13.88 -6.44 8.06
C LEU A 120 14.89 -7.58 7.93
N LEU A 121 14.43 -8.76 7.47
CA LEU A 121 15.23 -9.99 7.31
C LEU A 121 15.69 -10.66 8.63
N GLU A 122 15.14 -10.28 9.77
CA GLU A 122 15.47 -10.91 11.07
C GLU A 122 14.59 -12.13 11.41
N GLY A 123 14.03 -12.79 10.43
CA GLY A 123 13.24 -14.01 10.65
C GLY A 123 12.39 -14.41 9.44
N PRO A 124 11.67 -15.53 9.54
CA PRO A 124 10.89 -16.07 8.44
C PRO A 124 9.71 -15.17 8.05
N LEU A 125 9.42 -15.15 6.76
CA LEU A 125 8.26 -14.45 6.18
C LEU A 125 6.97 -15.24 6.40
N GLU A 126 5.83 -14.60 6.17
CA GLU A 126 4.53 -15.26 6.15
C GLU A 126 4.39 -16.08 4.87
N LYS A 127 4.29 -17.42 5.00
CA LYS A 127 4.24 -18.36 3.86
C LYS A 127 3.18 -18.04 2.82
N THR A 128 2.00 -17.55 3.25
CA THR A 128 0.87 -17.28 2.35
C THR A 128 1.09 -16.13 1.38
N ASN A 129 2.06 -15.26 1.63
CA ASN A 129 2.40 -14.12 0.76
C ASN A 129 3.92 -13.94 0.59
N GLU A 130 4.69 -14.98 0.85
CA GLU A 130 6.15 -14.97 0.77
C GLU A 130 6.69 -14.52 -0.60
N PRO A 131 6.19 -15.02 -1.75
CA PRO A 131 6.66 -14.57 -3.07
C PRO A 131 6.49 -13.05 -3.30
N TYR A 132 5.36 -12.49 -2.85
CA TYR A 132 5.15 -11.05 -2.89
C TYR A 132 6.10 -10.30 -1.95
N ALA A 133 6.27 -10.80 -0.73
CA ALA A 133 7.15 -10.18 0.26
C ALA A 133 8.61 -10.18 -0.22
N ILE A 134 9.09 -11.29 -0.80
CA ILE A 134 10.43 -11.40 -1.39
C ILE A 134 10.61 -10.38 -2.52
N ALA A 135 9.64 -10.25 -3.43
CA ALA A 135 9.71 -9.26 -4.50
C ALA A 135 9.80 -7.83 -3.94
N LYS A 136 9.04 -7.52 -2.89
CA LYS A 136 9.10 -6.21 -2.22
C LYS A 136 10.40 -5.97 -1.47
N ILE A 137 11.00 -7.00 -0.86
CA ILE A 137 12.33 -6.93 -0.23
C ILE A 137 13.40 -6.71 -1.30
N ALA A 138 13.39 -7.48 -2.37
CA ALA A 138 14.36 -7.33 -3.47
C ALA A 138 14.31 -5.93 -4.09
N GLY A 139 13.09 -5.41 -4.36
CA GLY A 139 12.91 -4.04 -4.84
C GLY A 139 13.42 -2.97 -3.85
N LEU A 140 13.19 -3.18 -2.56
CA LEU A 140 13.72 -2.32 -1.49
C LEU A 140 15.27 -2.35 -1.48
N LYS A 141 15.87 -3.53 -1.54
CA LYS A 141 17.33 -3.69 -1.56
C LYS A 141 17.94 -3.10 -2.83
N LEU A 142 17.28 -3.25 -3.98
CA LEU A 142 17.66 -2.58 -5.22
C LEU A 142 17.70 -1.06 -5.03
N CYS A 143 16.63 -0.47 -4.48
CA CYS A 143 16.57 0.96 -4.18
C CYS A 143 17.69 1.43 -3.25
N GLN A 144 18.01 0.66 -2.21
CA GLN A 144 19.12 0.95 -1.30
C GLN A 144 20.47 0.88 -2.00
N ALA A 145 20.70 -0.14 -2.84
CA ALA A 145 21.93 -0.30 -3.62
C ALA A 145 22.17 0.89 -4.57
N TYR A 146 21.16 1.29 -5.34
CA TYR A 146 21.24 2.46 -6.21
C TYR A 146 21.46 3.77 -5.44
N SER A 147 20.82 3.91 -4.28
CA SER A 147 21.05 5.07 -3.42
C SER A 147 22.47 5.12 -2.86
N LYS A 148 23.05 3.96 -2.50
CA LYS A 148 24.41 3.86 -1.96
C LYS A 148 25.47 4.06 -3.05
N GLN A 149 25.37 3.34 -4.16
CA GLN A 149 26.37 3.30 -5.21
C GLN A 149 26.37 4.57 -6.07
N TYR A 150 25.19 5.07 -6.44
CA TYR A 150 25.03 6.19 -7.37
C TYR A 150 24.50 7.47 -6.72
N ASN A 151 24.41 7.51 -5.39
CA ASN A 151 23.91 8.65 -4.64
C ASN A 151 22.52 9.13 -5.08
N MET A 152 21.66 8.24 -5.60
CA MET A 152 20.28 8.57 -5.95
C MET A 152 19.46 8.97 -4.72
N ASP A 153 18.55 9.96 -4.86
CA ASP A 153 17.56 10.29 -3.81
C ASP A 153 16.36 9.34 -3.91
N ILE A 154 16.55 8.12 -3.41
CA ILE A 154 15.47 7.12 -3.34
C ILE A 154 14.97 7.03 -1.91
N ARG A 155 13.65 7.13 -1.75
CA ARG A 155 12.95 7.08 -0.47
C ARG A 155 12.01 5.89 -0.47
N ILE A 156 11.98 5.17 0.66
CA ILE A 156 11.25 3.92 0.76
C ILE A 156 10.25 4.03 1.90
N ILE A 157 8.98 3.85 1.57
CA ILE A 157 7.88 3.83 2.53
C ILE A 157 7.38 2.41 2.69
N ILE A 158 7.17 2.01 3.94
CA ILE A 158 6.57 0.74 4.32
C ILE A 158 5.22 1.06 4.97
N PRO A 159 4.14 1.11 4.20
CA PRO A 159 2.82 1.38 4.74
C PRO A 159 2.28 0.13 5.45
N ASN A 160 1.46 0.35 6.48
CA ASN A 160 0.59 -0.67 7.02
C ASN A 160 -0.61 -0.93 6.08
N ASN A 161 -1.61 -1.71 6.48
CA ASN A 161 -2.74 -2.04 5.61
C ASN A 161 -3.47 -0.77 5.18
N LEU A 162 -3.36 -0.43 3.90
CA LEU A 162 -4.06 0.70 3.31
C LEU A 162 -5.53 0.37 3.07
N TYR A 163 -6.40 1.35 3.20
CA TYR A 163 -7.81 1.28 2.89
C TYR A 163 -8.37 2.65 2.51
N GLY A 164 -9.46 2.69 1.79
CA GLY A 164 -10.12 3.95 1.44
C GLY A 164 -10.76 3.95 0.06
N PRO A 165 -11.12 5.12 -0.47
CA PRO A 165 -11.61 5.26 -1.84
C PRO A 165 -10.58 4.71 -2.84
N GLY A 166 -11.06 4.00 -3.84
CA GLY A 166 -10.19 3.33 -4.81
C GLY A 166 -9.76 1.93 -4.44
N ASP A 167 -10.22 1.38 -3.30
CA ASP A 167 -9.92 0.00 -2.91
C ASP A 167 -10.55 -1.03 -3.85
N ASN A 168 -10.04 -2.26 -3.81
CA ASN A 168 -10.64 -3.39 -4.50
C ASN A 168 -11.70 -4.01 -3.60
N TYR A 169 -12.92 -4.16 -4.12
CA TYR A 169 -14.06 -4.75 -3.40
C TYR A 169 -14.45 -6.14 -3.94
N ASP A 170 -13.61 -6.77 -4.76
CA ASP A 170 -13.83 -8.15 -5.22
C ASP A 170 -13.76 -9.14 -4.05
N ILE A 171 -14.69 -10.09 -3.98
CA ILE A 171 -14.81 -11.01 -2.84
C ILE A 171 -13.58 -11.89 -2.67
N ASN A 172 -12.92 -12.28 -3.77
CA ASN A 172 -11.81 -13.24 -3.77
C ASN A 172 -10.44 -12.57 -3.73
N ASN A 173 -10.32 -11.36 -4.31
CA ASN A 173 -9.03 -10.72 -4.56
C ASN A 173 -8.77 -9.49 -3.68
N SER A 174 -9.78 -9.03 -2.92
CA SER A 174 -9.63 -7.83 -2.09
C SER A 174 -8.90 -8.06 -0.77
N HIS A 175 -8.39 -6.96 -0.22
CA HIS A 175 -7.92 -6.94 1.15
C HIS A 175 -9.09 -6.92 2.15
N VAL A 176 -8.77 -7.14 3.43
CA VAL A 176 -9.78 -7.35 4.49
C VAL A 176 -10.84 -6.26 4.59
N VAL A 177 -10.50 -4.98 4.42
CA VAL A 177 -11.49 -3.88 4.51
C VAL A 177 -12.45 -3.92 3.33
N GLY A 178 -11.94 -4.05 2.11
CA GLY A 178 -12.75 -4.18 0.90
C GLY A 178 -13.67 -5.41 0.94
N ALA A 179 -13.12 -6.57 1.34
CA ALA A 179 -13.89 -7.81 1.48
C ALA A 179 -15.01 -7.69 2.53
N LEU A 180 -14.74 -7.06 3.67
CA LEU A 180 -15.76 -6.86 4.73
C LEU A 180 -16.85 -5.89 4.27
N ILE A 181 -16.49 -4.79 3.62
CA ILE A 181 -17.48 -3.85 3.06
C ILE A 181 -18.39 -4.58 2.09
N ARG A 182 -17.84 -5.32 1.13
CA ARG A 182 -18.62 -6.09 0.15
C ARG A 182 -19.55 -7.10 0.81
N LYS A 183 -19.01 -7.99 1.64
CA LYS A 183 -19.80 -9.05 2.30
C LYS A 183 -20.94 -8.51 3.16
N ILE A 184 -20.67 -7.46 3.95
CA ILE A 184 -21.68 -6.88 4.84
C ILE A 184 -22.74 -6.08 4.04
N HIS A 185 -22.31 -5.41 2.95
CA HIS A 185 -23.24 -4.75 2.05
C HIS A 185 -24.18 -5.75 1.36
N ASP A 186 -23.63 -6.83 0.80
CA ASP A 186 -24.42 -7.87 0.13
C ASP A 186 -25.41 -8.55 1.10
N ALA A 187 -24.96 -8.81 2.35
CA ALA A 187 -25.85 -9.33 3.40
C ALA A 187 -27.01 -8.37 3.72
N LYS A 188 -26.73 -7.07 3.79
CA LYS A 188 -27.77 -6.04 3.97
C LYS A 188 -28.72 -6.00 2.77
N LYS A 189 -28.20 -5.97 1.54
CA LYS A 189 -29.00 -5.93 0.31
C LYS A 189 -29.95 -7.14 0.22
N LYS A 190 -29.48 -8.32 0.63
CA LYS A 190 -30.25 -9.57 0.67
C LYS A 190 -31.09 -9.72 1.94
N LYS A 191 -31.15 -8.73 2.84
CA LYS A 191 -31.88 -8.76 4.12
C LYS A 191 -31.56 -9.99 4.98
N LEU A 192 -30.31 -10.46 4.96
CA LEU A 192 -29.89 -11.63 5.72
C LEU A 192 -29.87 -11.35 7.23
N LYS A 193 -30.25 -12.37 8.04
CA LYS A 193 -30.19 -12.28 9.50
C LYS A 193 -28.76 -12.26 10.03
N PHE A 194 -27.80 -12.82 9.29
CA PHE A 194 -26.37 -12.81 9.67
C PHE A 194 -25.46 -12.82 8.45
N VAL A 195 -24.19 -12.43 8.68
CA VAL A 195 -23.07 -12.57 7.73
C VAL A 195 -21.97 -13.40 8.37
N SER A 196 -21.44 -14.40 7.63
CA SER A 196 -20.35 -15.25 8.10
C SER A 196 -18.99 -14.74 7.60
N LEU A 197 -18.06 -14.51 8.54
CA LEU A 197 -16.68 -14.10 8.28
C LEU A 197 -15.72 -15.24 8.65
N TRP A 198 -14.54 -15.27 8.02
CA TRP A 198 -13.54 -16.31 8.25
C TRP A 198 -12.77 -16.09 9.55
N GLY A 199 -12.38 -17.21 10.19
CA GLY A 199 -11.52 -17.27 11.37
C GLY A 199 -12.23 -16.87 12.66
N THR A 200 -11.47 -16.48 13.67
CA THR A 200 -11.97 -16.12 15.01
C THR A 200 -12.30 -14.64 15.17
N GLY A 201 -11.88 -13.80 14.23
CA GLY A 201 -11.95 -12.34 14.37
C GLY A 201 -11.00 -11.73 15.40
N LYS A 202 -10.18 -12.54 16.08
CA LYS A 202 -9.19 -12.10 17.11
C LYS A 202 -7.95 -11.41 16.53
N PRO A 203 -7.43 -11.78 15.33
CA PRO A 203 -6.24 -11.13 14.76
C PRO A 203 -6.35 -9.62 14.74
N LYS A 204 -5.25 -8.96 15.16
CA LYS A 204 -5.18 -7.50 15.22
C LYS A 204 -4.39 -6.93 14.06
N ARG A 205 -4.89 -5.84 13.48
CA ARG A 205 -4.26 -5.11 12.39
C ARG A 205 -4.32 -3.61 12.62
N GLU A 206 -3.38 -2.92 12.06
CA GLU A 206 -3.35 -1.48 11.94
C GLU A 206 -3.78 -1.09 10.52
N PHE A 207 -4.70 -0.13 10.40
CA PHE A 207 -5.25 0.33 9.12
C PHE A 207 -4.94 1.80 8.89
N LEU A 208 -4.30 2.11 7.76
CA LEU A 208 -3.95 3.48 7.39
C LEU A 208 -4.84 3.97 6.24
N TYR A 209 -5.54 5.08 6.47
CA TYR A 209 -6.37 5.69 5.44
C TYR A 209 -5.50 6.19 4.27
N VAL A 210 -5.87 5.83 3.04
CA VAL A 210 -5.04 6.02 1.84
C VAL A 210 -4.67 7.49 1.59
N ASN A 211 -5.61 8.43 1.83
CA ASN A 211 -5.32 9.85 1.65
C ASN A 211 -4.34 10.42 2.70
N ASP A 212 -4.26 9.80 3.89
CA ASP A 212 -3.27 10.16 4.90
C ASP A 212 -1.89 9.61 4.50
N CYS A 213 -1.82 8.38 4.00
CA CYS A 213 -0.62 7.82 3.40
C CYS A 213 -0.11 8.71 2.25
N ALA A 214 -0.98 9.11 1.32
CA ALA A 214 -0.64 9.99 0.22
C ALA A 214 -0.09 11.35 0.70
N SER A 215 -0.72 11.96 1.73
CA SER A 215 -0.25 13.22 2.31
C SER A 215 1.14 13.10 2.93
N MET A 216 1.39 12.01 3.68
CA MET A 216 2.70 11.75 4.29
C MET A 216 3.75 11.47 3.23
N SER A 217 3.41 10.72 2.19
CA SER A 217 4.30 10.43 1.06
C SER A 217 4.76 11.69 0.35
N ILE A 218 3.84 12.62 0.07
CA ILE A 218 4.16 13.92 -0.53
C ILE A 218 5.03 14.75 0.41
N LYS A 219 4.74 14.75 1.71
CA LYS A 219 5.58 15.43 2.70
C LYS A 219 6.98 14.84 2.77
N ILE A 220 7.11 13.51 2.73
CA ILE A 220 8.40 12.82 2.65
C ILE A 220 9.15 13.28 1.38
N MET A 221 8.50 13.28 0.22
CA MET A 221 9.12 13.69 -1.05
C MET A 221 9.50 15.18 -1.10
N SER A 222 8.82 16.06 -0.36
CA SER A 222 9.16 17.48 -0.29
C SER A 222 10.36 17.80 0.60
N MET A 223 10.79 16.87 1.48
CA MET A 223 11.94 17.08 2.35
C MET A 223 13.24 17.20 1.56
N SER A 224 14.25 17.90 2.13
CA SER A 224 15.62 17.81 1.63
C SER A 224 16.18 16.39 1.85
N LYS A 225 17.09 15.96 0.97
CA LYS A 225 17.78 14.65 1.09
C LYS A 225 18.51 14.52 2.42
N LYS A 226 19.19 15.59 2.87
CA LYS A 226 19.89 15.65 4.17
C LYS A 226 18.95 15.38 5.34
N LYS A 227 17.78 16.07 5.37
CA LYS A 227 16.77 15.86 6.44
C LYS A 227 16.22 14.45 6.44
N PHE A 228 15.88 13.89 5.27
CA PHE A 228 15.36 12.53 5.16
C PHE A 228 16.39 11.49 5.61
N LYS A 229 17.66 11.60 5.16
CA LYS A 229 18.76 10.71 5.60
C LYS A 229 18.97 10.76 7.12
N LYS A 230 18.91 11.95 7.73
CA LYS A 230 19.00 12.09 9.19
C LYS A 230 17.88 11.33 9.92
N ILE A 231 16.63 11.45 9.48
CA ILE A 231 15.49 10.75 10.07
C ILE A 231 15.62 9.23 9.92
N THR A 232 16.05 8.76 8.76
CA THR A 232 16.13 7.33 8.43
C THR A 232 17.47 6.68 8.79
N LYS A 233 18.41 7.43 9.41
CA LYS A 233 19.76 6.96 9.72
C LYS A 233 20.46 6.32 8.50
N ASN A 234 20.32 6.96 7.32
CA ASN A 234 20.87 6.56 6.04
C ASN A 234 20.35 5.24 5.44
N ASN A 235 19.39 4.56 6.06
CA ASN A 235 18.82 3.33 5.47
C ASN A 235 17.66 3.58 4.51
N ASN A 236 17.23 4.83 4.36
CA ASN A 236 16.16 5.29 3.47
C ASN A 236 14.77 4.68 3.72
N LEU A 237 14.56 3.99 4.84
CA LEU A 237 13.32 3.29 5.20
C LEU A 237 12.50 4.06 6.22
N ILE A 238 11.17 4.09 6.01
CA ILE A 238 10.25 4.66 6.98
C ILE A 238 8.92 3.90 7.02
N ASN A 239 8.55 3.44 8.21
CA ASN A 239 7.25 2.85 8.47
C ASN A 239 6.16 3.91 8.49
N LEU A 240 5.02 3.66 7.82
CA LEU A 240 3.84 4.50 7.92
C LEU A 240 2.63 3.73 8.43
N GLY A 241 1.98 4.29 9.45
CA GLY A 241 0.81 3.68 10.07
C GLY A 241 -0.11 4.70 10.74
N SER A 242 -1.22 4.23 11.26
CA SER A 242 -2.21 5.05 11.98
C SER A 242 -1.95 5.13 13.48
N ASN A 243 -1.14 4.23 14.01
CA ASN A 243 -0.96 3.93 15.44
C ASN A 243 -2.22 3.33 16.13
N GLU A 244 -3.30 3.11 15.40
CA GLU A 244 -4.53 2.49 15.92
C GLU A 244 -4.61 1.03 15.48
N GLU A 245 -4.65 0.10 16.44
CA GLU A 245 -4.71 -1.34 16.23
C GLU A 245 -6.12 -1.86 16.57
N LEU A 246 -6.72 -2.60 15.64
CA LEU A 246 -8.06 -3.15 15.78
C LEU A 246 -8.07 -4.65 15.52
N SER A 247 -8.89 -5.42 16.27
CA SER A 247 -9.22 -6.78 15.89
C SER A 247 -10.14 -6.80 14.66
N ILE A 248 -10.11 -7.88 13.89
CA ILE A 248 -11.02 -8.05 12.73
C ILE A 248 -12.49 -8.01 13.19
N LYS A 249 -12.79 -8.55 14.39
CA LYS A 249 -14.13 -8.44 15.00
C LYS A 249 -14.54 -6.98 15.21
N LYS A 250 -13.67 -6.14 15.83
CA LYS A 250 -13.97 -4.73 16.04
C LYS A 250 -14.13 -3.96 14.73
N LEU A 251 -13.27 -4.26 13.74
CA LEU A 251 -13.38 -3.67 12.41
C LEU A 251 -14.70 -4.03 11.72
N SER A 252 -15.14 -5.29 11.76
CA SER A 252 -16.39 -5.73 11.14
C SER A 252 -17.61 -5.06 11.79
N LEU A 253 -17.61 -4.86 13.11
CA LEU A 253 -18.67 -4.14 13.81
C LEU A 253 -18.73 -2.65 13.42
N ILE A 254 -17.55 -2.00 13.25
CA ILE A 254 -17.47 -0.63 12.74
C ILE A 254 -18.06 -0.54 11.33
N ILE A 255 -17.72 -1.47 10.45
CA ILE A 255 -18.21 -1.52 9.07
C ILE A 255 -19.72 -1.78 9.07
N SER A 256 -20.22 -2.74 9.88
CA SER A 256 -21.65 -3.02 10.02
C SER A 256 -22.45 -1.78 10.43
N LYS A 257 -21.91 -1.02 11.40
CA LYS A 257 -22.52 0.24 11.85
C LYS A 257 -22.56 1.29 10.73
N VAL A 258 -21.47 1.45 9.97
CA VAL A 258 -21.39 2.42 8.86
C VAL A 258 -22.36 2.04 7.73
N ILE A 259 -22.48 0.74 7.41
CA ILE A 259 -23.37 0.21 6.38
C ILE A 259 -24.84 0.21 6.84
N ASN A 260 -25.06 0.32 8.16
CA ASN A 260 -26.38 0.14 8.79
C ASN A 260 -26.95 -1.27 8.53
N PHE A 261 -26.09 -2.30 8.69
CA PHE A 261 -26.50 -3.70 8.68
C PHE A 261 -27.08 -4.07 10.06
N LYS A 262 -28.30 -4.60 10.09
CA LYS A 262 -29.03 -4.94 11.33
C LYS A 262 -28.84 -6.40 11.76
N GLY A 263 -28.30 -7.25 10.88
CA GLY A 263 -28.03 -8.64 11.17
C GLY A 263 -26.77 -8.84 12.03
N GLN A 264 -26.53 -10.09 12.41
CA GLN A 264 -25.37 -10.49 13.22
C GLN A 264 -24.12 -10.74 12.38
N VAL A 265 -22.94 -10.46 12.94
CA VAL A 265 -21.65 -10.87 12.39
C VAL A 265 -21.18 -12.13 13.11
N LEU A 266 -21.15 -13.24 12.40
CA LEU A 266 -20.70 -14.55 12.90
C LEU A 266 -19.31 -14.87 12.35
N PHE A 267 -18.56 -15.70 13.07
CA PHE A 267 -17.20 -16.11 12.69
C PHE A 267 -17.14 -17.61 12.45
N ASN A 268 -16.66 -18.02 11.27
CA ASN A 268 -16.50 -19.43 10.90
C ASN A 268 -15.11 -19.91 11.36
N LEU A 269 -15.08 -20.65 12.46
CA LEU A 269 -13.86 -21.15 13.08
C LEU A 269 -13.14 -22.26 12.26
N ASN A 270 -13.82 -22.87 11.28
CA ASN A 270 -13.22 -23.86 10.37
C ASN A 270 -12.33 -23.21 9.29
N LYS A 271 -12.25 -21.87 9.24
CA LYS A 271 -11.37 -21.12 8.35
C LYS A 271 -10.21 -20.52 9.14
N PHE A 272 -9.03 -20.50 8.51
CA PHE A 272 -7.81 -20.05 9.15
C PHE A 272 -7.81 -18.57 9.49
N ASP A 273 -7.24 -18.25 10.65
CA ASP A 273 -6.82 -16.89 10.99
C ASP A 273 -5.51 -16.55 10.26
N GLY A 274 -5.35 -15.31 9.86
CA GLY A 274 -4.05 -14.78 9.49
C GLY A 274 -3.13 -14.57 10.71
N VAL A 275 -1.97 -13.95 10.50
CA VAL A 275 -1.01 -13.59 11.59
C VAL A 275 -1.72 -12.93 12.76
N LYS A 276 -1.43 -13.38 13.99
CA LYS A 276 -2.11 -12.89 15.22
C LYS A 276 -2.06 -11.37 15.37
N ARG A 277 -0.91 -10.76 15.09
CA ARG A 277 -0.71 -9.32 15.25
C ARG A 277 0.27 -8.78 14.20
N LYS A 278 0.00 -7.57 13.68
CA LYS A 278 0.95 -6.81 12.85
C LYS A 278 0.80 -5.31 13.16
N LYS A 279 1.76 -4.77 13.90
CA LYS A 279 1.84 -3.36 14.25
C LYS A 279 3.23 -2.82 13.94
N LEU A 280 3.31 -1.65 13.30
CA LEU A 280 4.58 -1.00 13.00
C LEU A 280 5.01 -0.06 14.13
N ASN A 281 6.32 0.06 14.35
CA ASN A 281 6.88 1.15 15.13
C ASN A 281 6.93 2.41 14.24
N LEU A 282 6.34 3.49 14.74
CA LEU A 282 6.16 4.74 13.99
C LEU A 282 7.09 5.87 14.48
N ARG A 283 8.20 5.52 15.15
CA ARG A 283 9.13 6.52 15.71
C ARG A 283 9.65 7.48 14.64
N LYS A 284 10.09 6.95 13.50
CA LYS A 284 10.58 7.78 12.39
C LYS A 284 9.45 8.60 11.75
N GLN A 285 8.24 8.06 11.64
CA GLN A 285 7.06 8.81 11.17
C GLN A 285 6.78 10.04 12.04
N LYS A 286 6.88 9.95 13.35
CA LYS A 286 6.69 11.10 14.27
C LYS A 286 7.66 12.24 13.97
N LEU A 287 8.91 11.94 13.59
CA LEU A 287 9.92 12.94 13.23
C LEU A 287 9.63 13.69 11.91
N ILE A 288 8.73 13.17 11.07
CA ILE A 288 8.28 13.89 9.86
C ILE A 288 7.35 15.05 10.25
N GLY A 289 6.81 15.06 11.46
CA GLY A 289 5.80 16.03 11.89
C GLY A 289 4.43 15.71 11.27
N GLN A 290 3.80 14.68 11.73
CA GLN A 290 2.54 14.17 11.20
C GLN A 290 1.36 15.07 11.55
N LYS A 291 0.46 15.31 10.57
CA LYS A 291 -0.89 15.83 10.83
C LYS A 291 -1.76 14.72 11.45
N LYS A 292 -2.86 15.11 12.12
CA LYS A 292 -3.83 14.18 12.70
C LYS A 292 -4.31 13.17 11.64
N ILE A 293 -4.15 11.88 11.93
CA ILE A 293 -4.64 10.77 11.09
C ILE A 293 -6.16 10.68 11.21
N LYS A 294 -6.80 10.35 10.09
CA LYS A 294 -8.24 10.15 10.04
C LYS A 294 -8.65 8.90 10.83
N SER A 295 -9.63 9.05 11.72
CA SER A 295 -10.17 7.92 12.48
C SER A 295 -10.75 6.86 11.54
N ILE A 296 -10.66 5.60 11.94
CA ILE A 296 -11.15 4.46 11.15
C ILE A 296 -12.63 4.61 10.77
N ASN A 297 -13.47 5.09 11.68
CA ASN A 297 -14.91 5.32 11.42
C ASN A 297 -15.13 6.31 10.24
N LYS A 298 -14.40 7.44 10.23
CA LYS A 298 -14.50 8.40 9.12
C LYS A 298 -13.95 7.84 7.82
N GLY A 299 -12.82 7.13 7.88
CA GLY A 299 -12.22 6.48 6.71
C GLY A 299 -13.12 5.43 6.07
N ILE A 300 -13.77 4.58 6.88
CA ILE A 300 -14.73 3.56 6.39
C ILE A 300 -15.96 4.23 5.74
N LYS A 301 -16.46 5.34 6.27
CA LYS A 301 -17.55 6.08 5.60
C LYS A 301 -17.18 6.52 4.20
N PHE A 302 -15.95 7.02 3.99
CA PHE A 302 -15.48 7.41 2.66
C PHE A 302 -15.27 6.21 1.75
N ALA A 303 -14.69 5.11 2.26
CA ALA A 303 -14.53 3.88 1.49
C ALA A 303 -15.88 3.30 1.06
N TYR A 304 -16.86 3.28 1.95
CA TYR A 304 -18.20 2.79 1.64
C TYR A 304 -18.93 3.68 0.64
N LYS A 305 -18.79 5.02 0.74
CA LYS A 305 -19.34 5.93 -0.28
C LYS A 305 -18.75 5.67 -1.67
N ASP A 306 -17.44 5.47 -1.74
CA ASP A 306 -16.76 5.10 -3.00
C ASP A 306 -17.26 3.75 -3.55
N PHE A 307 -17.42 2.75 -2.68
CA PHE A 307 -18.00 1.47 -3.04
C PHE A 307 -19.40 1.62 -3.67
N LEU A 308 -20.30 2.37 -3.02
CA LEU A 308 -21.66 2.58 -3.55
C LEU A 308 -21.65 3.28 -4.90
N ASN A 309 -20.81 4.28 -5.09
CA ASN A 309 -20.70 4.97 -6.38
C ASN A 309 -20.27 4.03 -7.52
N ARG A 310 -19.46 3.01 -7.23
CA ARG A 310 -19.01 2.02 -8.23
C ARG A 310 -19.96 0.85 -8.44
N GLU A 311 -20.91 0.60 -7.52
CA GLU A 311 -21.98 -0.38 -7.72
C GLU A 311 -23.10 0.17 -8.62
N ILE A 312 -23.18 1.51 -8.76
CA ILE A 312 -24.20 2.20 -9.55
C ILE A 312 -23.66 2.48 -10.98
N SER A 313 -22.34 2.56 -11.15
CA SER A 313 -21.67 2.74 -12.45
C SER A 313 -21.38 1.39 -13.12
#